data_2bec3344cee7da9818157483ae13732f
#
_entry.id   2bec3344cee7da9818157483ae13732f
#
_cell.length_a   1.000
_cell.length_b   1.000
_cell.length_c   1.000
_cell.angle_alpha   90.00
_cell.angle_beta   90.00
_cell.angle_gamma   90.00
#
_symmetry.space_group_name_H-M   'P 1'
#
loop_
_entity.id
_entity.type
_entity.pdbx_description
1 polymer ?
#
loop_
_entity_poly.entity_id
_entity_poly.type
_entity_poly.pdbx_seq_one_letter_code
_entity_poly.pdbx_strand_id
1 'polypeptide(L)'
;IRRPPRSTLFPYTTPFRSGGFSPELLEKIADPIVGMEIPFHYRNKAQFPFGKDKNGVTVTGFYAGRTHDIIANTDCALGVEQNQEILETILSFMEQYQMEPYDEKTGKGLLRHVLIRYGFTTKEIMVCLVINAKKIPHCEKLVELLQKIEGMTSITISVNQKNTNVIMGDSYEVLWGQAFITDYIGEIKYQISPLSFFQVNPVQTEKLYGLALEYADLKGDETVWDLYCGIGTISLFLAQKAKQVYGVEIIPQAIEDARKNAQINGIENAKFYVGKAEEVLPGYYADYAKAHPGEQAHADVIVVDP
;
A
#
# COMPACT_ATOMS: atom_id res chain seq x y z
N ILE A 1 29.12 -10.29 -3.34
CA ILE A 1 28.58 -9.52 -2.20
C ILE A 1 29.05 -10.21 -0.94
N ARG A 2 29.96 -9.58 -0.16
CA ARG A 2 30.39 -10.15 1.14
C ARG A 2 29.21 -10.08 2.10
N ARG A 3 28.81 -11.21 2.69
CA ARG A 3 27.83 -11.22 3.79
C ARG A 3 28.38 -10.35 4.92
N PRO A 4 27.61 -9.40 5.46
CA PRO A 4 28.02 -8.65 6.63
C PRO A 4 28.23 -9.61 7.82
N PRO A 5 29.13 -9.30 8.76
CA PRO A 5 29.35 -10.14 9.93
C PRO A 5 28.06 -10.28 10.74
N ARG A 6 27.84 -11.46 11.34
CA ARG A 6 26.60 -11.81 12.09
C ARG A 6 26.17 -10.76 13.13
N SER A 7 27.09 -9.98 13.65
CA SER A 7 26.81 -8.91 14.63
C SER A 7 26.11 -7.68 14.06
N THR A 8 26.06 -7.50 12.74
CA THR A 8 25.37 -6.37 12.06
C THR A 8 24.01 -6.75 11.47
N LEU A 9 23.58 -8.01 11.61
CA LEU A 9 22.37 -8.55 11.00
C LEU A 9 21.08 -8.33 11.81
N PHE A 10 21.13 -7.69 12.97
CA PHE A 10 19.96 -7.50 13.82
C PHE A 10 19.67 -6.03 14.15
N PRO A 11 19.19 -5.20 13.20
CA PRO A 11 18.58 -3.92 13.56
C PRO A 11 17.35 -4.10 14.46
N TYR A 12 16.71 -5.27 14.42
CA TYR A 12 15.52 -5.63 15.22
C TYR A 12 15.79 -5.90 16.69
N THR A 13 17.03 -6.12 17.10
CA THR A 13 17.35 -6.30 18.52
C THR A 13 17.20 -5.00 19.33
N THR A 14 17.19 -3.83 18.69
CA THR A 14 17.08 -2.55 19.40
C THR A 14 15.74 -2.39 20.13
N PRO A 15 14.54 -2.63 19.52
CA PRO A 15 13.28 -2.58 20.23
C PRO A 15 13.21 -3.59 21.39
N PHE A 16 13.67 -4.83 21.18
CA PHE A 16 13.67 -5.86 22.22
C PHE A 16 14.66 -5.55 23.34
N ARG A 17 15.85 -5.02 23.04
CA ARG A 17 16.79 -4.52 24.05
C ARG A 17 16.22 -3.36 24.83
N SER A 18 15.54 -2.43 24.16
CA SER A 18 14.84 -1.31 24.81
C SER A 18 13.72 -1.81 25.72
N GLY A 19 13.08 -2.95 25.37
CA GLY A 19 12.12 -3.66 26.20
C GLY A 19 12.70 -4.48 27.34
N GLY A 20 14.03 -4.49 27.52
CA GLY A 20 14.71 -5.18 28.64
C GLY A 20 14.98 -6.67 28.42
N PHE A 21 14.81 -7.19 27.20
CA PHE A 21 15.13 -8.58 26.87
C PHE A 21 16.64 -8.77 26.72
N SER A 22 17.20 -9.83 27.36
CA SER A 22 18.62 -10.14 27.22
C SER A 22 18.92 -10.75 25.85
N PRO A 23 20.16 -10.56 25.31
CA PRO A 23 20.57 -11.20 24.06
C PRO A 23 20.42 -12.72 24.07
N GLU A 24 20.76 -13.37 25.22
CA GLU A 24 20.67 -14.81 25.38
C GLU A 24 19.23 -15.34 25.33
N LEU A 25 18.28 -14.54 25.86
CA LEU A 25 16.87 -14.85 25.77
C LEU A 25 16.38 -14.70 24.32
N LEU A 26 16.78 -13.62 23.64
CA LEU A 26 16.39 -13.38 22.23
C LEU A 26 16.89 -14.49 21.30
N GLU A 27 18.13 -14.97 21.51
CA GLU A 27 18.66 -16.10 20.72
C GLU A 27 17.84 -17.41 20.90
N LYS A 28 17.17 -17.57 22.04
CA LYS A 28 16.36 -18.75 22.33
C LYS A 28 14.94 -18.67 21.79
N ILE A 29 14.35 -17.46 21.75
CA ILE A 29 12.93 -17.29 21.46
C ILE A 29 12.66 -16.70 20.07
N ALA A 30 13.69 -16.13 19.40
CA ALA A 30 13.52 -15.55 18.08
C ALA A 30 13.72 -16.64 17.00
N ASP A 31 12.67 -16.88 16.24
CA ASP A 31 12.77 -17.73 15.08
C ASP A 31 13.63 -17.12 13.96
N PRO A 32 14.17 -17.93 13.04
CA PRO A 32 14.87 -17.43 11.87
C PRO A 32 13.98 -16.50 11.04
N ILE A 33 14.61 -15.44 10.49
CA ILE A 33 13.91 -14.51 9.60
C ILE A 33 13.40 -15.26 8.37
N VAL A 34 12.10 -15.11 8.09
CA VAL A 34 11.48 -15.59 6.86
C VAL A 34 11.88 -14.69 5.70
N GLY A 35 12.95 -15.04 5.01
CA GLY A 35 13.53 -14.25 3.93
C GLY A 35 12.82 -14.41 2.59
N MET A 36 13.13 -13.50 1.67
CA MET A 36 12.71 -13.60 0.27
C MET A 36 13.65 -14.54 -0.50
N GLU A 37 13.08 -15.34 -1.41
CA GLU A 37 13.85 -16.15 -2.36
C GLU A 37 14.43 -15.29 -3.48
N ILE A 38 13.61 -14.39 -4.03
CA ILE A 38 13.98 -13.44 -5.10
C ILE A 38 13.87 -12.02 -4.55
N PRO A 39 15.00 -11.35 -4.23
CA PRO A 39 14.99 -10.02 -3.60
C PRO A 39 14.91 -8.86 -4.60
N PHE A 40 14.55 -9.13 -5.86
CA PHE A 40 14.43 -8.14 -6.94
C PHE A 40 13.02 -8.18 -7.54
N HIS A 41 12.60 -7.06 -8.14
CA HIS A 41 11.33 -6.90 -8.87
C HIS A 41 10.08 -7.32 -8.07
N TYR A 42 10.14 -7.22 -6.74
CA TYR A 42 9.06 -7.68 -5.85
C TYR A 42 8.05 -6.60 -5.48
N ARG A 43 8.36 -5.32 -5.70
CA ARG A 43 7.49 -4.23 -5.29
C ARG A 43 6.36 -4.03 -6.27
N ASN A 44 5.14 -4.22 -5.78
CA ASN A 44 3.90 -3.98 -6.55
C ASN A 44 3.46 -2.52 -6.57
N LYS A 45 4.17 -1.64 -5.86
CA LYS A 45 3.89 -0.20 -5.83
C LYS A 45 5.19 0.59 -5.83
N ALA A 46 5.26 1.60 -6.67
CA ALA A 46 6.34 2.58 -6.68
C ALA A 46 5.78 4.00 -6.87
N GLN A 47 6.47 4.99 -6.32
CA GLN A 47 6.15 6.40 -6.48
C GLN A 47 7.43 7.11 -6.91
N PHE A 48 7.36 7.80 -8.05
CA PHE A 48 8.51 8.46 -8.64
C PHE A 48 8.24 9.96 -8.74
N PRO A 49 9.07 10.81 -8.13
CA PRO A 49 9.04 12.25 -8.34
C PRO A 49 9.55 12.62 -9.72
N PHE A 50 9.06 13.73 -10.26
CA PHE A 50 9.59 14.40 -11.45
C PHE A 50 10.26 15.71 -11.06
N GLY A 51 11.36 16.02 -11.69
CA GLY A 51 12.12 17.26 -11.45
C GLY A 51 13.13 17.51 -12.54
N LYS A 52 14.04 18.47 -12.29
CA LYS A 52 15.16 18.76 -13.19
C LYS A 52 16.48 18.33 -12.56
N ASP A 53 17.35 17.78 -13.36
CA ASP A 53 18.73 17.56 -12.97
C ASP A 53 19.53 18.89 -12.97
N LYS A 54 20.81 18.81 -12.59
CA LYS A 54 21.72 19.98 -12.57
C LYS A 54 21.95 20.63 -13.94
N ASN A 55 21.62 19.96 -15.03
CA ASN A 55 21.72 20.47 -16.40
C ASN A 55 20.39 21.03 -16.91
N GLY A 56 19.32 21.01 -16.09
CA GLY A 56 17.99 21.47 -16.46
C GLY A 56 17.17 20.45 -17.27
N VAL A 57 17.64 19.20 -17.39
CA VAL A 57 16.92 18.12 -18.08
C VAL A 57 15.85 17.58 -17.15
N THR A 58 14.65 17.34 -17.67
CA THR A 58 13.57 16.68 -16.91
C THR A 58 13.93 15.23 -16.66
N VAL A 59 13.89 14.82 -15.39
CA VAL A 59 14.22 13.48 -14.93
C VAL A 59 13.18 12.97 -13.94
N THR A 60 13.12 11.65 -13.79
CA THR A 60 12.38 10.96 -12.74
C THR A 60 13.27 9.92 -12.09
N GLY A 61 12.95 9.52 -10.86
CA GLY A 61 13.76 8.55 -10.11
C GLY A 61 13.47 8.64 -8.61
N PHE A 62 14.52 8.80 -7.80
CA PHE A 62 14.39 8.84 -6.35
C PHE A 62 15.12 10.04 -5.77
N TYR A 63 14.63 10.57 -4.65
CA TYR A 63 15.31 11.63 -3.93
C TYR A 63 16.63 11.15 -3.35
N ALA A 64 17.68 11.92 -3.54
CA ALA A 64 18.94 11.71 -2.87
C ALA A 64 18.78 11.91 -1.36
N GLY A 65 19.49 11.10 -0.57
CA GLY A 65 19.36 11.12 0.87
C GLY A 65 19.59 12.53 1.46
N ARG A 66 18.64 13.00 2.27
CA ARG A 66 18.64 14.31 2.94
C ARG A 66 18.53 15.53 2.01
N THR A 67 18.16 15.33 0.75
CA THR A 67 17.91 16.40 -0.23
C THR A 67 16.63 16.12 -1.00
N HIS A 68 16.17 17.10 -1.80
CA HIS A 68 15.10 16.92 -2.78
C HIS A 68 15.64 16.83 -4.21
N ASP A 69 16.95 16.63 -4.37
CA ASP A 69 17.54 16.39 -5.67
C ASP A 69 17.18 14.99 -6.16
N ILE A 70 16.79 14.85 -7.41
CA ILE A 70 16.39 13.56 -7.98
C ILE A 70 17.60 12.88 -8.60
N ILE A 71 17.87 11.68 -8.14
CA ILE A 71 18.77 10.74 -8.81
C ILE A 71 17.95 10.07 -9.92
N ALA A 72 18.28 10.37 -11.18
CA ALA A 72 17.60 9.80 -12.34
C ALA A 72 17.71 8.26 -12.32
N ASN A 73 16.56 7.60 -12.32
CA ASN A 73 16.48 6.14 -12.34
C ASN A 73 15.10 5.72 -12.82
N THR A 74 15.03 5.08 -13.98
CA THR A 74 13.81 4.49 -14.52
C THR A 74 13.81 2.97 -14.39
N ASP A 75 14.99 2.35 -14.19
CA ASP A 75 15.20 0.91 -14.04
C ASP A 75 15.58 0.58 -12.59
N CYS A 76 14.60 0.54 -11.71
CA CYS A 76 14.79 0.20 -10.31
C CYS A 76 14.69 -1.32 -10.11
N ALA A 77 15.78 -1.97 -9.71
CA ALA A 77 15.83 -3.40 -9.47
C ALA A 77 14.84 -3.93 -8.40
N LEU A 78 14.20 -3.07 -7.60
CA LEU A 78 13.17 -3.47 -6.64
C LEU A 78 11.76 -3.42 -7.24
N GLY A 79 11.52 -2.52 -8.19
CA GLY A 79 10.24 -2.35 -8.89
C GLY A 79 10.05 -3.37 -10.00
N VAL A 80 8.82 -3.50 -10.49
CA VAL A 80 8.52 -4.31 -11.66
C VAL A 80 9.12 -3.68 -12.92
N GLU A 81 9.46 -4.49 -13.93
CA GLU A 81 10.12 -4.05 -15.17
C GLU A 81 9.25 -3.05 -15.96
N GLN A 82 7.92 -3.20 -15.88
CA GLN A 82 6.96 -2.30 -16.52
C GLN A 82 7.09 -0.83 -16.10
N ASN A 83 7.66 -0.56 -14.92
CA ASN A 83 7.90 0.80 -14.46
C ASN A 83 8.76 1.59 -15.43
N GLN A 84 9.77 0.98 -16.03
CA GLN A 84 10.67 1.65 -16.98
C GLN A 84 9.91 2.18 -18.19
N GLU A 85 9.14 1.34 -18.88
CA GLU A 85 8.36 1.73 -20.06
C GLU A 85 7.36 2.85 -19.74
N ILE A 86 6.70 2.77 -18.58
CA ILE A 86 5.75 3.80 -18.13
C ILE A 86 6.47 5.14 -17.92
N LEU A 87 7.60 5.13 -17.20
CA LEU A 87 8.36 6.34 -16.88
C LEU A 87 8.96 6.98 -18.13
N GLU A 88 9.52 6.20 -19.04
CA GLU A 88 10.07 6.68 -20.32
C GLU A 88 8.97 7.24 -21.22
N THR A 89 7.79 6.63 -21.25
CA THR A 89 6.61 7.16 -21.97
C THR A 89 6.19 8.52 -21.42
N ILE A 90 6.13 8.68 -20.10
CA ILE A 90 5.77 9.96 -19.47
C ILE A 90 6.84 11.02 -19.73
N LEU A 91 8.13 10.68 -19.58
CA LEU A 91 9.23 11.61 -19.86
C LEU A 91 9.23 12.10 -21.31
N SER A 92 9.08 11.18 -22.28
CA SER A 92 8.99 11.52 -23.70
C SER A 92 7.78 12.41 -23.99
N PHE A 93 6.64 12.15 -23.37
CA PHE A 93 5.45 12.99 -23.48
C PHE A 93 5.70 14.40 -22.92
N MET A 94 6.34 14.52 -21.74
CA MET A 94 6.69 15.80 -21.14
C MET A 94 7.63 16.61 -22.03
N GLU A 95 8.63 15.98 -22.62
CA GLU A 95 9.57 16.62 -23.55
C GLU A 95 8.85 17.10 -24.82
N GLN A 96 8.06 16.24 -25.47
CA GLN A 96 7.31 16.55 -26.68
C GLN A 96 6.39 17.75 -26.52
N TYR A 97 5.70 17.87 -25.37
CA TYR A 97 4.74 18.94 -25.11
C TYR A 97 5.29 20.06 -24.21
N GLN A 98 6.61 20.08 -23.99
CA GLN A 98 7.32 21.09 -23.19
C GLN A 98 6.68 21.29 -21.80
N MET A 99 6.34 20.19 -21.14
CA MET A 99 5.74 20.21 -19.80
C MET A 99 6.81 20.26 -18.73
N GLU A 100 6.72 21.26 -17.87
CA GLU A 100 7.65 21.40 -16.76
C GLU A 100 7.26 20.50 -15.57
N PRO A 101 8.22 19.77 -14.98
CA PRO A 101 8.00 19.10 -13.72
C PRO A 101 7.78 20.12 -12.61
N TYR A 102 7.11 19.69 -11.53
CA TYR A 102 6.89 20.54 -10.37
C TYR A 102 8.21 20.84 -9.65
N ASP A 103 8.44 22.12 -9.38
CA ASP A 103 9.55 22.60 -8.56
C ASP A 103 9.04 23.04 -7.19
N GLU A 104 9.43 22.33 -6.14
CA GLU A 104 9.00 22.58 -4.76
C GLU A 104 9.45 23.96 -4.23
N LYS A 105 10.57 24.51 -4.75
CA LYS A 105 11.09 25.81 -4.32
C LYS A 105 10.25 26.97 -4.83
N THR A 106 9.76 26.84 -6.06
CA THR A 106 8.99 27.91 -6.72
C THR A 106 7.48 27.65 -6.69
N GLY A 107 7.04 26.43 -6.39
CA GLY A 107 5.65 26.01 -6.45
C GLY A 107 5.09 25.95 -7.87
N LYS A 108 5.95 25.99 -8.90
CA LYS A 108 5.57 26.00 -10.32
C LYS A 108 5.83 24.63 -10.96
N GLY A 109 5.28 24.45 -12.16
CA GLY A 109 5.36 23.21 -12.91
C GLY A 109 4.11 22.35 -12.71
N LEU A 110 3.99 21.31 -13.53
CA LEU A 110 2.75 20.52 -13.65
C LEU A 110 2.85 19.18 -12.92
N LEU A 111 3.73 18.29 -13.39
CA LEU A 111 3.81 16.91 -12.91
C LEU A 111 4.71 16.82 -11.69
N ARG A 112 4.14 16.33 -10.58
CA ARG A 112 4.85 16.17 -9.31
C ARG A 112 5.41 14.75 -9.17
N HIS A 113 4.51 13.77 -9.26
CA HIS A 113 4.84 12.35 -9.07
C HIS A 113 4.02 11.49 -10.02
N VAL A 114 4.46 10.27 -10.21
CA VAL A 114 3.62 9.18 -10.68
C VAL A 114 3.61 8.07 -9.63
N LEU A 115 2.43 7.55 -9.32
CA LEU A 115 2.27 6.31 -8.59
C LEU A 115 1.95 5.22 -9.60
N ILE A 116 2.71 4.14 -9.55
CA ILE A 116 2.50 2.95 -10.37
C ILE A 116 2.18 1.78 -9.44
N ARG A 117 1.13 1.03 -9.77
CA ARG A 117 0.78 -0.23 -9.10
C ARG A 117 0.71 -1.34 -10.12
N TYR A 118 1.09 -2.54 -9.68
CA TYR A 118 1.11 -3.75 -10.49
C TYR A 118 0.48 -4.92 -9.73
N GLY A 119 -0.53 -5.54 -10.31
CA GLY A 119 -1.12 -6.78 -9.80
C GLY A 119 -0.24 -7.97 -10.15
N PHE A 120 0.36 -8.62 -9.17
CA PHE A 120 1.29 -9.74 -9.42
C PHE A 120 0.58 -10.97 -9.98
N THR A 121 -0.66 -11.21 -9.56
CA THR A 121 -1.47 -12.33 -10.05
C THR A 121 -2.17 -11.96 -11.35
N THR A 122 -2.80 -10.79 -11.42
CA THR A 122 -3.64 -10.37 -12.53
C THR A 122 -2.87 -9.74 -13.68
N LYS A 123 -1.66 -9.24 -13.43
CA LYS A 123 -0.82 -8.43 -14.35
C LYS A 123 -1.44 -7.07 -14.69
N GLU A 124 -2.46 -6.65 -13.96
CA GLU A 124 -3.09 -5.34 -14.13
C GLU A 124 -2.15 -4.21 -13.68
N ILE A 125 -2.14 -3.12 -14.44
CA ILE A 125 -1.33 -1.94 -14.17
C ILE A 125 -2.22 -0.74 -13.90
N MET A 126 -1.89 0.01 -12.85
CA MET A 126 -2.45 1.33 -12.57
C MET A 126 -1.36 2.39 -12.63
N VAL A 127 -1.65 3.48 -13.31
CA VAL A 127 -0.86 4.70 -13.30
C VAL A 127 -1.69 5.84 -12.73
N CYS A 128 -1.22 6.47 -11.66
CA CYS A 128 -1.85 7.66 -11.10
C CYS A 128 -0.86 8.84 -11.19
N LEU A 129 -1.20 9.83 -12.00
CA LEU A 129 -0.42 11.05 -12.19
C LEU A 129 -0.76 12.07 -11.11
N VAL A 130 0.21 12.50 -10.33
CA VAL A 130 0.03 13.54 -9.31
C VAL A 130 0.45 14.88 -9.87
N ILE A 131 -0.48 15.81 -9.97
CA ILE A 131 -0.26 17.09 -10.65
C ILE A 131 -0.56 18.30 -9.77
N ASN A 132 0.11 19.41 -10.10
CA ASN A 132 -0.05 20.72 -9.47
C ASN A 132 -1.05 21.62 -10.23
N ALA A 133 -1.91 21.06 -11.04
CA ALA A 133 -2.93 21.78 -11.80
C ALA A 133 -4.24 21.00 -11.82
N LYS A 134 -5.30 21.60 -12.36
CA LYS A 134 -6.59 20.92 -12.46
C LYS A 134 -6.64 19.90 -13.60
N LYS A 135 -5.81 20.06 -14.64
CA LYS A 135 -5.80 19.19 -15.83
C LYS A 135 -4.40 19.10 -16.41
N ILE A 136 -4.14 18.03 -17.14
CA ILE A 136 -2.94 17.84 -17.95
C ILE A 136 -3.25 18.33 -19.37
N PRO A 137 -2.48 19.25 -19.96
CA PRO A 137 -2.59 19.57 -21.38
C PRO A 137 -2.36 18.33 -22.24
N HIS A 138 -3.10 18.18 -23.32
CA HIS A 138 -3.02 17.01 -24.22
C HIS A 138 -3.19 15.65 -23.51
N CYS A 139 -3.99 15.62 -22.45
CA CYS A 139 -4.20 14.44 -21.59
C CYS A 139 -4.61 13.20 -22.39
N GLU A 140 -5.47 13.37 -23.40
CA GLU A 140 -5.91 12.30 -24.29
C GLU A 140 -4.75 11.61 -25.03
N LYS A 141 -3.70 12.37 -25.39
CA LYS A 141 -2.50 11.80 -26.04
C LYS A 141 -1.66 10.98 -25.06
N LEU A 142 -1.53 11.44 -23.81
CA LEU A 142 -0.84 10.67 -22.78
C LEU A 142 -1.59 9.35 -22.50
N VAL A 143 -2.91 9.43 -22.39
CA VAL A 143 -3.77 8.24 -22.21
C VAL A 143 -3.62 7.28 -23.40
N GLU A 144 -3.65 7.77 -24.66
CA GLU A 144 -3.42 6.95 -25.86
C GLU A 144 -2.05 6.25 -25.88
N LEU A 145 -1.03 6.83 -25.26
CA LEU A 145 0.30 6.23 -25.17
C LEU A 145 0.34 5.17 -24.06
N LEU A 146 -0.11 5.52 -22.84
CA LEU A 146 -0.07 4.63 -21.70
C LEU A 146 -0.95 3.40 -21.84
N GLN A 147 -2.14 3.53 -22.47
CA GLN A 147 -3.05 2.39 -22.68
C GLN A 147 -2.51 1.30 -23.61
N LYS A 148 -1.42 1.56 -24.37
CA LYS A 148 -0.76 0.57 -25.21
C LYS A 148 0.17 -0.37 -24.44
N ILE A 149 0.52 0.02 -23.21
CA ILE A 149 1.37 -0.80 -22.34
C ILE A 149 0.56 -2.02 -21.90
N GLU A 150 1.11 -3.19 -22.09
CA GLU A 150 0.44 -4.45 -21.77
C GLU A 150 0.08 -4.51 -20.27
N GLY A 151 -1.16 -4.88 -19.96
CA GLY A 151 -1.70 -4.92 -18.60
C GLY A 151 -2.25 -3.58 -18.10
N MET A 152 -2.15 -2.47 -18.88
CA MET A 152 -2.72 -1.20 -18.44
C MET A 152 -4.24 -1.32 -18.23
N THR A 153 -4.69 -1.05 -17.01
CA THR A 153 -6.09 -1.24 -16.59
C THR A 153 -6.68 0.06 -16.05
N SER A 154 -5.85 0.90 -15.43
CA SER A 154 -6.30 2.13 -14.76
C SER A 154 -5.31 3.27 -15.01
N ILE A 155 -5.81 4.38 -15.55
CA ILE A 155 -5.07 5.63 -15.66
C ILE A 155 -5.88 6.70 -14.92
N THR A 156 -5.29 7.28 -13.89
CA THR A 156 -5.94 8.22 -12.98
C THR A 156 -5.08 9.46 -12.78
N ILE A 157 -5.70 10.50 -12.25
CA ILE A 157 -5.04 11.75 -11.88
C ILE A 157 -5.41 12.11 -10.44
N SER A 158 -4.42 12.55 -9.66
CA SER A 158 -4.65 13.12 -8.34
C SER A 158 -4.11 14.55 -8.31
N VAL A 159 -4.97 15.50 -7.95
CA VAL A 159 -4.59 16.91 -7.89
C VAL A 159 -4.05 17.21 -6.51
N ASN A 160 -2.78 17.62 -6.44
CA ASN A 160 -2.14 18.08 -5.20
C ASN A 160 -1.43 19.42 -5.42
N GLN A 161 -2.10 20.50 -5.03
CA GLN A 161 -1.57 21.88 -5.08
C GLN A 161 -1.02 22.36 -3.73
N LYS A 162 -1.04 21.48 -2.71
CA LYS A 162 -0.53 21.80 -1.37
C LYS A 162 1.00 21.70 -1.36
N ASN A 163 1.65 22.66 -0.73
CA ASN A 163 3.11 22.62 -0.50
C ASN A 163 3.39 21.85 0.81
N THR A 164 3.26 20.53 0.75
CA THR A 164 3.47 19.61 1.88
C THR A 164 4.20 18.35 1.38
N ASN A 165 4.72 17.57 2.32
CA ASN A 165 5.36 16.27 2.02
C ASN A 165 4.37 15.17 1.61
N VAL A 166 3.07 15.45 1.64
CA VAL A 166 2.05 14.51 1.19
C VAL A 166 2.07 14.45 -0.34
N ILE A 167 2.29 13.26 -0.89
CA ILE A 167 2.42 13.05 -2.35
C ILE A 167 1.06 13.14 -3.03
N MET A 168 0.08 12.34 -2.57
CA MET A 168 -1.25 12.25 -3.18
C MET A 168 -2.13 13.43 -2.75
N GLY A 169 -3.05 13.82 -3.61
CA GLY A 169 -4.16 14.70 -3.23
C GLY A 169 -5.22 13.95 -2.40
N ASP A 170 -6.23 14.69 -1.96
CA ASP A 170 -7.32 14.15 -1.13
C ASP A 170 -8.28 13.24 -1.93
N SER A 171 -8.20 13.26 -3.27
CA SER A 171 -9.03 12.48 -4.20
C SER A 171 -8.29 12.19 -5.49
N TYR A 172 -8.90 11.36 -6.33
CA TYR A 172 -8.43 11.08 -7.68
C TYR A 172 -9.60 11.05 -8.67
N GLU A 173 -9.29 11.25 -9.94
CA GLU A 173 -10.22 11.17 -11.06
C GLU A 173 -9.72 10.12 -12.06
N VAL A 174 -10.63 9.33 -12.62
CA VAL A 174 -10.31 8.33 -13.65
C VAL A 174 -10.24 9.02 -15.00
N LEU A 175 -9.08 8.92 -15.65
CA LEU A 175 -8.87 9.41 -17.02
C LEU A 175 -9.22 8.33 -18.05
N TRP A 176 -8.92 7.06 -17.72
CA TRP A 176 -9.23 5.92 -18.56
C TRP A 176 -9.24 4.62 -17.75
N GLY A 177 -10.06 3.66 -18.19
CA GLY A 177 -10.16 2.34 -17.59
C GLY A 177 -10.91 2.34 -16.27
N GLN A 178 -10.43 1.58 -15.30
CA GLN A 178 -11.07 1.40 -13.99
C GLN A 178 -10.49 2.34 -12.92
N ALA A 179 -11.26 2.53 -11.85
CA ALA A 179 -10.82 3.30 -10.68
C ALA A 179 -9.84 2.53 -9.76
N PHE A 180 -9.56 1.27 -10.07
CA PHE A 180 -8.76 0.34 -9.26
C PHE A 180 -8.07 -0.69 -10.17
N ILE A 181 -7.10 -1.38 -9.62
CA ILE A 181 -6.64 -2.68 -10.13
C ILE A 181 -7.05 -3.77 -9.16
N THR A 182 -7.02 -5.00 -9.66
CA THR A 182 -7.30 -6.19 -8.87
C THR A 182 -6.02 -6.98 -8.63
N ASP A 183 -5.83 -7.50 -7.41
CA ASP A 183 -4.80 -8.48 -7.12
C ASP A 183 -5.26 -9.42 -6.00
N TYR A 184 -4.43 -10.41 -5.66
CA TYR A 184 -4.78 -11.45 -4.70
C TYR A 184 -3.74 -11.54 -3.57
N ILE A 185 -4.19 -11.97 -2.38
CA ILE A 185 -3.36 -12.50 -1.31
C ILE A 185 -3.94 -13.89 -0.99
N GLY A 186 -3.21 -14.96 -1.35
CA GLY A 186 -3.78 -16.29 -1.38
C GLY A 186 -5.00 -16.35 -2.31
N GLU A 187 -6.11 -16.86 -1.80
CA GLU A 187 -7.37 -16.96 -2.55
C GLU A 187 -8.24 -15.70 -2.49
N ILE A 188 -7.89 -14.71 -1.66
CA ILE A 188 -8.71 -13.51 -1.46
C ILE A 188 -8.36 -12.44 -2.48
N LYS A 189 -9.38 -11.99 -3.18
CA LYS A 189 -9.34 -10.95 -4.21
C LYS A 189 -9.49 -9.56 -3.59
N TYR A 190 -8.67 -8.59 -4.04
CA TYR A 190 -8.74 -7.21 -3.58
C TYR A 190 -8.83 -6.25 -4.75
N GLN A 191 -9.74 -5.28 -4.67
CA GLN A 191 -9.73 -4.08 -5.49
C GLN A 191 -8.91 -3.02 -4.77
N ILE A 192 -7.92 -2.46 -5.47
CA ILE A 192 -6.90 -1.58 -4.91
C ILE A 192 -6.93 -0.26 -5.66
N SER A 193 -7.39 0.81 -5.00
CA SER A 193 -7.44 2.16 -5.57
C SER A 193 -6.06 2.87 -5.48
N PRO A 194 -5.86 4.02 -6.11
CA PRO A 194 -4.64 4.81 -5.95
C PRO A 194 -4.34 5.17 -4.49
N LEU A 195 -5.38 5.45 -3.69
CA LEU A 195 -5.26 5.89 -2.30
C LEU A 195 -5.22 4.73 -1.30
N SER A 196 -5.57 3.51 -1.70
CA SER A 196 -5.58 2.35 -0.81
C SER A 196 -4.17 2.03 -0.31
N PHE A 197 -4.04 1.68 0.96
CA PHE A 197 -2.86 0.96 1.44
C PHE A 197 -2.97 -0.51 1.02
N PHE A 198 -1.90 -1.05 0.46
CA PHE A 198 -1.75 -2.46 0.13
C PHE A 198 -0.27 -2.81 0.24
N GLN A 199 0.04 -3.92 0.88
CA GLN A 199 1.41 -4.36 1.14
C GLN A 199 2.22 -4.47 -0.15
N VAL A 200 3.44 -3.92 -0.15
CA VAL A 200 4.23 -3.75 -1.39
C VAL A 200 4.97 -4.99 -1.86
N ASN A 201 5.05 -6.02 -1.04
CA ASN A 201 5.68 -7.30 -1.35
C ASN A 201 4.65 -8.43 -1.24
N PRO A 202 3.92 -8.76 -2.32
CA PRO A 202 2.81 -9.71 -2.25
C PRO A 202 3.24 -11.11 -1.80
N VAL A 203 4.40 -11.59 -2.21
CA VAL A 203 4.93 -12.91 -1.82
C VAL A 203 5.20 -12.99 -0.32
N GLN A 204 5.84 -11.96 0.26
CA GLN A 204 6.09 -11.93 1.70
C GLN A 204 4.82 -11.60 2.49
N THR A 205 3.89 -10.86 1.92
CA THR A 205 2.59 -10.57 2.54
C THR A 205 1.78 -11.85 2.74
N GLU A 206 1.76 -12.72 1.74
CA GLU A 206 1.06 -14.01 1.86
C GLU A 206 1.69 -14.88 2.95
N LYS A 207 3.02 -14.94 3.04
CA LYS A 207 3.74 -15.64 4.12
C LYS A 207 3.43 -15.01 5.49
N LEU A 208 3.46 -13.68 5.60
CA LEU A 208 3.15 -12.96 6.84
C LEU A 208 1.73 -13.23 7.31
N TYR A 209 0.75 -13.16 6.41
CA TYR A 209 -0.65 -13.41 6.75
C TYR A 209 -0.92 -14.88 7.05
N GLY A 210 -0.20 -15.80 6.37
CA GLY A 210 -0.20 -17.21 6.70
C GLY A 210 0.27 -17.49 8.13
N LEU A 211 1.37 -16.86 8.56
CA LEU A 211 1.87 -16.94 9.94
C LEU A 211 0.90 -16.29 10.94
N ALA A 212 0.31 -15.13 10.60
CA ALA A 212 -0.69 -14.51 11.46
C ALA A 212 -1.91 -15.43 11.67
N LEU A 213 -2.36 -16.12 10.62
CA LEU A 213 -3.45 -17.09 10.68
C LEU A 213 -3.06 -18.34 11.50
N GLU A 214 -1.82 -18.81 11.36
CA GLU A 214 -1.28 -19.93 12.15
C GLU A 214 -1.22 -19.58 13.65
N TYR A 215 -0.69 -18.40 13.99
CA TYR A 215 -0.59 -17.95 15.38
C TYR A 215 -1.95 -17.60 16.00
N ALA A 216 -2.92 -17.18 15.20
CA ALA A 216 -4.29 -16.98 15.66
C ALA A 216 -4.98 -18.30 16.04
N ASP A 217 -4.50 -19.44 15.54
CA ASP A 217 -4.96 -20.83 15.83
C ASP A 217 -6.49 -21.00 15.78
N LEU A 218 -7.13 -20.38 14.76
CA LEU A 218 -8.58 -20.33 14.62
C LEU A 218 -9.17 -21.71 14.33
N LYS A 219 -10.26 -22.06 15.05
CA LYS A 219 -11.00 -23.33 14.93
C LYS A 219 -12.39 -23.16 14.28
N GLY A 220 -12.83 -21.92 14.06
CA GLY A 220 -14.09 -21.58 13.40
C GLY A 220 -15.18 -21.08 14.34
N ASP A 221 -14.90 -20.88 15.61
CA ASP A 221 -15.82 -20.35 16.61
C ASP A 221 -15.36 -19.00 17.22
N GLU A 222 -14.19 -18.52 16.82
CA GLU A 222 -13.58 -17.31 17.37
C GLU A 222 -14.13 -16.02 16.76
N THR A 223 -14.16 -15.01 17.61
CA THR A 223 -14.35 -13.61 17.25
C THR A 223 -12.98 -12.90 17.17
N VAL A 224 -12.66 -12.39 16.00
CA VAL A 224 -11.40 -11.70 15.73
C VAL A 224 -11.63 -10.21 15.56
N TRP A 225 -10.80 -9.39 16.17
CA TRP A 225 -10.71 -7.95 15.91
C TRP A 225 -9.43 -7.63 15.17
N ASP A 226 -9.56 -6.93 14.04
CA ASP A 226 -8.47 -6.35 13.25
C ASP A 226 -8.49 -4.83 13.46
N LEU A 227 -7.59 -4.35 14.27
CA LEU A 227 -7.45 -2.92 14.58
C LEU A 227 -6.50 -2.30 13.55
N TYR A 228 -6.94 -1.25 12.85
CA TYR A 228 -6.25 -0.61 11.71
C TYR A 228 -6.35 -1.42 10.42
N CYS A 229 -7.55 -1.91 10.09
CA CYS A 229 -7.76 -2.91 9.03
C CYS A 229 -7.53 -2.39 7.59
N GLY A 230 -7.43 -1.09 7.37
CA GLY A 230 -7.29 -0.51 6.03
C GLY A 230 -8.43 -0.94 5.10
N ILE A 231 -8.09 -1.47 3.93
CA ILE A 231 -9.05 -2.02 2.96
C ILE A 231 -9.46 -3.49 3.28
N GLY A 232 -9.20 -3.94 4.52
CA GLY A 232 -9.60 -5.25 5.01
C GLY A 232 -8.66 -6.39 4.64
N THR A 233 -7.37 -6.14 4.36
CA THR A 233 -6.46 -7.18 3.84
C THR A 233 -6.28 -8.32 4.83
N ILE A 234 -5.95 -8.05 6.09
CA ILE A 234 -5.80 -9.06 7.14
C ILE A 234 -7.19 -9.58 7.57
N SER A 235 -8.16 -8.67 7.76
CA SER A 235 -9.53 -9.04 8.16
C SER A 235 -10.12 -10.13 7.27
N LEU A 236 -10.07 -9.96 5.94
CA LEU A 236 -10.67 -10.89 5.00
C LEU A 236 -9.86 -12.20 4.90
N PHE A 237 -8.54 -12.10 5.08
CA PHE A 237 -7.70 -13.29 5.11
C PHE A 237 -8.01 -14.17 6.33
N LEU A 238 -8.23 -13.57 7.51
CA LEU A 238 -8.61 -14.30 8.73
C LEU A 238 -10.06 -14.78 8.70
N ALA A 239 -10.96 -14.06 8.02
CA ALA A 239 -12.37 -14.43 7.89
C ALA A 239 -12.60 -15.80 7.26
N GLN A 240 -11.61 -16.33 6.52
CA GLN A 240 -11.66 -17.69 5.96
C GLN A 240 -11.77 -18.78 7.03
N LYS A 241 -11.32 -18.51 8.27
CA LYS A 241 -11.30 -19.49 9.37
C LYS A 241 -11.97 -19.01 10.65
N ALA A 242 -12.24 -17.70 10.78
CA ALA A 242 -12.92 -17.16 11.95
C ALA A 242 -14.44 -17.34 11.86
N LYS A 243 -15.13 -17.38 12.99
CA LYS A 243 -16.59 -17.27 13.07
C LYS A 243 -17.03 -15.87 12.67
N GLN A 244 -16.37 -14.85 13.20
CA GLN A 244 -16.68 -13.45 12.95
C GLN A 244 -15.41 -12.60 13.00
N VAL A 245 -15.24 -11.71 12.05
CA VAL A 245 -14.17 -10.71 12.06
C VAL A 245 -14.77 -9.31 12.14
N TYR A 246 -14.18 -8.46 12.98
CA TYR A 246 -14.49 -7.03 13.10
C TYR A 246 -13.25 -6.22 12.72
N GLY A 247 -13.35 -5.44 11.64
CA GLY A 247 -12.28 -4.52 11.21
C GLY A 247 -12.59 -3.09 11.65
N VAL A 248 -11.59 -2.38 12.13
CA VAL A 248 -11.68 -0.97 12.52
C VAL A 248 -10.64 -0.16 11.77
N GLU A 249 -11.06 0.95 11.17
CA GLU A 249 -10.18 1.87 10.44
C GLU A 249 -10.73 3.30 10.55
N ILE A 250 -9.84 4.26 10.73
CA ILE A 250 -10.23 5.68 10.87
C ILE A 250 -10.64 6.31 9.53
N ILE A 251 -10.15 5.79 8.41
CA ILE A 251 -10.37 6.33 7.07
C ILE A 251 -11.68 5.77 6.48
N PRO A 252 -12.75 6.58 6.32
CA PRO A 252 -14.04 6.09 5.82
C PRO A 252 -13.94 5.41 4.46
N GLN A 253 -13.14 5.96 3.54
CA GLN A 253 -12.97 5.39 2.20
C GLN A 253 -12.35 3.99 2.23
N ALA A 254 -11.39 3.75 3.12
CA ALA A 254 -10.78 2.43 3.29
C ALA A 254 -11.81 1.41 3.79
N ILE A 255 -12.72 1.80 4.67
CA ILE A 255 -13.82 0.94 5.13
C ILE A 255 -14.83 0.63 3.99
N GLU A 256 -15.13 1.60 3.13
CA GLU A 256 -15.95 1.34 1.94
C GLU A 256 -15.27 0.33 1.01
N ASP A 257 -13.98 0.46 0.79
CA ASP A 257 -13.19 -0.47 -0.02
C ASP A 257 -13.11 -1.85 0.66
N ALA A 258 -12.96 -1.93 2.00
CA ALA A 258 -13.01 -3.19 2.75
C ALA A 258 -14.35 -3.93 2.59
N ARG A 259 -15.47 -3.20 2.65
CA ARG A 259 -16.81 -3.77 2.43
C ARG A 259 -17.00 -4.28 1.00
N LYS A 260 -16.50 -3.55 0.00
CA LYS A 260 -16.50 -4.00 -1.40
C LYS A 260 -15.65 -5.25 -1.56
N ASN A 261 -14.46 -5.27 -0.95
CA ASN A 261 -13.58 -6.44 -0.97
C ASN A 261 -14.21 -7.65 -0.30
N ALA A 262 -14.93 -7.49 0.81
CA ALA A 262 -15.73 -8.57 1.40
C ALA A 262 -16.81 -9.09 0.42
N GLN A 263 -17.55 -8.17 -0.20
CA GLN A 263 -18.63 -8.49 -1.13
C GLN A 263 -18.15 -9.28 -2.36
N ILE A 264 -17.05 -8.85 -3.00
CA ILE A 264 -16.52 -9.54 -4.21
C ILE A 264 -15.96 -10.93 -3.92
N ASN A 265 -15.66 -11.24 -2.65
CA ASN A 265 -15.22 -12.56 -2.19
C ASN A 265 -16.37 -13.39 -1.56
N GLY A 266 -17.59 -12.85 -1.46
CA GLY A 266 -18.70 -13.53 -0.79
C GLY A 266 -18.47 -13.74 0.71
N ILE A 267 -17.65 -12.91 1.35
CA ILE A 267 -17.33 -12.99 2.78
C ILE A 267 -18.40 -12.21 3.57
N GLU A 268 -19.24 -12.93 4.30
CA GLU A 268 -20.37 -12.37 5.06
C GLU A 268 -20.06 -12.23 6.57
N ASN A 269 -19.03 -12.94 7.06
CA ASN A 269 -18.61 -12.95 8.45
C ASN A 269 -17.55 -11.89 8.80
N ALA A 270 -17.40 -10.85 7.97
CA ALA A 270 -16.55 -9.70 8.24
C ALA A 270 -17.41 -8.42 8.33
N LYS A 271 -17.25 -7.64 9.40
CA LYS A 271 -17.92 -6.35 9.60
C LYS A 271 -16.90 -5.26 9.84
N PHE A 272 -17.16 -4.07 9.30
CA PHE A 272 -16.20 -2.98 9.29
C PHE A 272 -16.78 -1.70 9.88
N TYR A 273 -16.02 -1.07 10.78
CA TYR A 273 -16.38 0.14 11.54
C TYR A 273 -15.41 1.29 11.20
N VAL A 274 -15.97 2.45 10.94
CA VAL A 274 -15.20 3.70 10.81
C VAL A 274 -15.00 4.31 12.18
N GLY A 275 -13.77 4.57 12.57
CA GLY A 275 -13.43 5.26 13.81
C GLY A 275 -12.07 4.87 14.34
N LYS A 276 -11.71 5.46 15.46
CA LYS A 276 -10.48 5.10 16.15
C LYS A 276 -10.68 3.80 16.93
N ALA A 277 -9.71 2.91 16.87
CA ALA A 277 -9.76 1.60 17.52
C ALA A 277 -10.04 1.72 19.04
N GLU A 278 -9.39 2.69 19.70
CA GLU A 278 -9.53 2.98 21.12
C GLU A 278 -10.93 3.52 21.53
N GLU A 279 -11.75 3.95 20.57
CA GLU A 279 -13.11 4.41 20.78
C GLU A 279 -14.13 3.36 20.36
N VAL A 280 -13.94 2.74 19.20
CA VAL A 280 -14.87 1.77 18.60
C VAL A 280 -14.96 0.49 19.43
N LEU A 281 -13.81 -0.08 19.83
CA LEU A 281 -13.80 -1.37 20.55
C LEU A 281 -14.47 -1.27 21.92
N PRO A 282 -14.15 -0.29 22.80
CA PRO A 282 -14.86 -0.14 24.06
C PRO A 282 -16.34 0.20 23.89
N GLY A 283 -16.68 1.03 22.87
CA GLY A 283 -18.07 1.36 22.53
C GLY A 283 -18.88 0.12 22.16
N TYR A 284 -18.33 -0.74 21.33
CA TYR A 284 -18.96 -2.02 20.96
C TYR A 284 -19.24 -2.89 22.19
N TYR A 285 -18.29 -3.03 23.10
CA TYR A 285 -18.48 -3.82 24.31
C TYR A 285 -19.56 -3.23 25.24
N ALA A 286 -19.58 -1.92 25.37
CA ALA A 286 -20.60 -1.25 26.17
C ALA A 286 -22.02 -1.46 25.60
N ASP A 287 -22.16 -1.39 24.28
CA ASP A 287 -23.45 -1.60 23.63
C ASP A 287 -23.87 -3.09 23.61
N TYR A 288 -22.93 -4.00 23.46
CA TYR A 288 -23.18 -5.42 23.59
C TYR A 288 -23.70 -5.78 24.97
N ALA A 289 -23.06 -5.28 26.04
CA ALA A 289 -23.48 -5.52 27.42
C ALA A 289 -24.88 -4.99 27.74
N LYS A 290 -25.29 -3.86 27.12
CA LYS A 290 -26.66 -3.33 27.23
C LYS A 290 -27.69 -4.23 26.51
N ALA A 291 -27.31 -4.73 25.33
CA ALA A 291 -28.20 -5.55 24.50
C ALA A 291 -28.32 -6.99 25.02
N HIS A 292 -27.32 -7.48 25.75
CA HIS A 292 -27.24 -8.85 26.26
C HIS A 292 -26.91 -8.86 27.76
N PRO A 293 -27.86 -8.51 28.62
CA PRO A 293 -27.63 -8.44 30.08
C PRO A 293 -27.18 -9.80 30.63
N GLY A 294 -26.01 -9.81 31.27
CA GLY A 294 -25.42 -11.02 31.85
C GLY A 294 -24.45 -11.78 30.95
N GLU A 295 -24.32 -11.35 29.69
CA GLU A 295 -23.30 -11.85 28.77
C GLU A 295 -22.15 -10.85 28.65
N GLN A 296 -20.94 -11.34 28.43
CA GLN A 296 -19.75 -10.51 28.19
C GLN A 296 -19.24 -10.78 26.78
N ALA A 297 -19.24 -9.73 25.94
CA ALA A 297 -18.51 -9.79 24.69
C ALA A 297 -17.01 -9.85 24.96
N HIS A 298 -16.30 -10.65 24.20
CA HIS A 298 -14.83 -10.69 24.22
C HIS A 298 -14.29 -10.90 22.83
N ALA A 299 -13.04 -10.52 22.64
CA ALA A 299 -12.27 -10.93 21.47
C ALA A 299 -11.49 -12.19 21.83
N ASP A 300 -11.58 -13.20 21.01
CA ASP A 300 -10.72 -14.38 21.15
C ASP A 300 -9.32 -14.07 20.61
N VAL A 301 -9.26 -13.27 19.54
CA VAL A 301 -8.01 -12.83 18.91
C VAL A 301 -8.09 -11.35 18.56
N ILE A 302 -7.01 -10.61 18.82
CA ILE A 302 -6.84 -9.23 18.37
C ILE A 302 -5.58 -9.16 17.51
N VAL A 303 -5.74 -8.65 16.28
CA VAL A 303 -4.63 -8.37 15.36
C VAL A 303 -4.40 -6.87 15.31
N VAL A 304 -3.14 -6.46 15.37
CA VAL A 304 -2.74 -5.05 15.38
C VAL A 304 -1.57 -4.84 14.41
N ASP A 305 -1.81 -4.08 13.34
CA ASP A 305 -0.82 -3.67 12.34
C ASP A 305 -1.02 -2.16 12.04
N PRO A 306 -0.54 -1.25 12.95
CA PRO A 306 -0.85 0.18 12.93
C PRO A 306 -0.09 0.96 11.85
#